data_4a5c14bf152f81b8d45403f6276652d2
#
_entry.id   4a5c14bf152f81b8d45403f6276652d2
#
_cell.length_a   1.000
_cell.length_b   1.000
_cell.length_c   1.000
_cell.angle_alpha   90.00
_cell.angle_beta   90.00
_cell.angle_gamma   90.00
#
_symmetry.space_group_name_H-M   'P 1'
#
loop_
_entity.id
_entity.type
_entity.pdbx_description
1 polymer ?
#
loop_
_entity_poly.entity_id
_entity_poly.type
_entity_poly.pdbx_seq_one_letter_code
_entity_poly.pdbx_strand_id
1 'polypeptide(L)'
;MPDTPPSAPRPRVVIAGGGIAGIEAVLALRAFAPDLLDVLVIDPGRHFRIPSTAMGRAFGIGPQGDVPLAELVERAGAEFRRARLVAVDADRRTAMLAGGELVVFDHLLVAVGARREPYLSEALAFRGHEDADAVLPLVDDLVARASRGARRTLAVVVPPGVEWSLAAYELALLARRHLWSAGIGRIVRVVVVTAEPAPLAVFGQEATAGVRSILRRSDIELVCGAEVTDWRWGRLDLAVGEPLAADRVICLPVLRGPAIEGLPADARGFHRTSADGAVPGRPGVWVIGDGGSFPLKQGGIACQQADAAAASIARAAGALIEPIPFRPVVFGWIWDGAVGRMMRARLGEALFGVDEGRGLGPPSPEDKVSGRFLTPFLHALGEERERIEAGVPAS
;
A
#
# COMPACT_ATOMS: atom_id res chain seq x y z
N MET A 1 13.80 36.98 -39.02
CA MET A 1 13.98 36.05 -37.93
C MET A 1 13.88 34.67 -38.55
N PRO A 2 14.88 33.78 -38.45
CA PRO A 2 14.71 32.42 -38.94
C PRO A 2 13.69 31.71 -38.04
N ASP A 3 12.67 31.12 -38.65
CA ASP A 3 11.70 30.27 -37.99
C ASP A 3 12.45 29.15 -37.28
N THR A 4 12.33 29.06 -35.96
CA THR A 4 12.83 27.93 -35.17
C THR A 4 12.03 26.70 -35.65
N PRO A 5 12.68 25.64 -36.14
CA PRO A 5 11.98 24.45 -36.58
C PRO A 5 11.11 23.90 -35.42
N PRO A 6 9.90 23.40 -35.68
CA PRO A 6 9.07 22.85 -34.65
C PRO A 6 9.85 21.75 -33.93
N SER A 7 9.91 21.82 -32.60
CA SER A 7 10.55 20.77 -31.79
C SER A 7 9.89 19.42 -32.10
N ALA A 8 10.70 18.39 -32.24
CA ALA A 8 10.17 17.02 -32.44
C ALA A 8 9.16 16.70 -31.29
N PRO A 9 8.06 16.00 -31.59
CA PRO A 9 7.08 15.63 -30.59
C PRO A 9 7.77 14.84 -29.46
N ARG A 10 7.48 15.21 -28.22
CA ARG A 10 8.03 14.53 -27.04
C ARG A 10 7.48 13.10 -26.97
N PRO A 11 8.29 12.09 -26.57
CA PRO A 11 7.79 10.76 -26.31
C PRO A 11 6.69 10.77 -25.24
N ARG A 12 5.60 10.04 -25.49
CA ARG A 12 4.44 9.97 -24.61
C ARG A 12 4.56 8.81 -23.64
N VAL A 13 4.59 9.13 -22.36
CA VAL A 13 4.51 8.16 -21.25
C VAL A 13 3.08 8.09 -20.76
N VAL A 14 2.47 6.91 -20.83
CA VAL A 14 1.17 6.64 -20.22
C VAL A 14 1.39 5.89 -18.93
N ILE A 15 0.87 6.40 -17.81
CA ILE A 15 0.89 5.76 -16.49
C ILE A 15 -0.53 5.33 -16.17
N ALA A 16 -0.78 4.02 -16.13
CA ALA A 16 -2.06 3.47 -15.72
C ALA A 16 -2.03 3.18 -14.22
N GLY A 17 -2.77 3.97 -13.45
CA GLY A 17 -2.85 3.94 -11.99
C GLY A 17 -2.25 5.19 -11.34
N GLY A 18 -3.11 5.96 -10.64
CA GLY A 18 -2.75 7.17 -9.87
C GLY A 18 -2.54 6.89 -8.37
N GLY A 19 -2.16 5.66 -8.01
CA GLY A 19 -1.79 5.30 -6.63
C GLY A 19 -0.35 5.67 -6.29
N ILE A 20 0.16 5.13 -5.19
CA ILE A 20 1.51 5.39 -4.65
C ILE A 20 2.59 5.28 -5.74
N ALA A 21 2.66 4.14 -6.45
CA ALA A 21 3.66 3.91 -7.48
C ALA A 21 3.50 4.84 -8.70
N GLY A 22 2.25 5.14 -9.08
CA GLY A 22 1.97 6.01 -10.24
C GLY A 22 2.38 7.44 -9.99
N ILE A 23 2.03 8.01 -8.84
CA ILE A 23 2.42 9.39 -8.49
C ILE A 23 3.93 9.51 -8.27
N GLU A 24 4.55 8.53 -7.58
CA GLU A 24 6.02 8.48 -7.46
C GLU A 24 6.67 8.49 -8.85
N ALA A 25 6.16 7.69 -9.81
CA ALA A 25 6.69 7.64 -11.17
C ALA A 25 6.54 8.97 -11.91
N VAL A 26 5.42 9.69 -11.77
CA VAL A 26 5.26 11.03 -12.34
C VAL A 26 6.34 11.97 -11.83
N LEU A 27 6.48 12.04 -10.50
CA LEU A 27 7.45 12.91 -9.83
C LEU A 27 8.90 12.55 -10.21
N ALA A 28 9.22 11.26 -10.26
CA ALA A 28 10.53 10.77 -10.68
C ALA A 28 10.83 11.12 -12.15
N LEU A 29 9.87 10.95 -13.08
CA LEU A 29 10.03 11.36 -14.48
C LEU A 29 10.26 12.86 -14.62
N ARG A 30 9.55 13.69 -13.85
CA ARG A 30 9.77 15.15 -13.85
C ARG A 30 11.13 15.54 -13.29
N ALA A 31 11.61 14.81 -12.27
CA ALA A 31 12.95 15.04 -11.73
C ALA A 31 14.08 14.60 -12.67
N PHE A 32 13.89 13.49 -13.39
CA PHE A 32 14.93 12.91 -14.26
C PHE A 32 14.92 13.45 -15.69
N ALA A 33 13.76 13.85 -16.21
CA ALA A 33 13.55 14.26 -17.59
C ALA A 33 12.49 15.39 -17.68
N PRO A 34 12.70 16.56 -17.03
CA PRO A 34 11.65 17.57 -16.80
C PRO A 34 10.93 18.02 -18.07
N ASP A 35 11.66 18.17 -19.19
CA ASP A 35 11.13 18.71 -20.44
C ASP A 35 11.18 17.73 -21.62
N LEU A 36 11.53 16.47 -21.37
CA LEU A 36 11.73 15.49 -22.43
C LEU A 36 10.51 14.61 -22.71
N LEU A 37 9.51 14.60 -21.83
CA LEU A 37 8.41 13.64 -21.85
C LEU A 37 7.05 14.31 -21.67
N ASP A 38 6.06 13.85 -22.44
CA ASP A 38 4.65 14.10 -22.16
C ASP A 38 4.09 12.97 -21.31
N VAL A 39 3.58 13.29 -20.12
CA VAL A 39 3.11 12.29 -19.15
C VAL A 39 1.60 12.39 -18.97
N LEU A 40 0.90 11.27 -19.22
CA LEU A 40 -0.54 11.10 -19.01
C LEU A 40 -0.77 10.03 -17.94
N VAL A 41 -1.47 10.39 -16.87
CA VAL A 41 -1.97 9.44 -15.86
C VAL A 41 -3.40 9.05 -16.14
N ILE A 42 -3.69 7.75 -16.14
CA ILE A 42 -5.03 7.19 -16.31
C ILE A 42 -5.42 6.43 -15.05
N ASP A 43 -6.50 6.84 -14.39
CA ASP A 43 -7.02 6.16 -13.20
C ASP A 43 -8.55 6.33 -13.11
N PRO A 44 -9.33 5.29 -12.74
CA PRO A 44 -10.77 5.42 -12.56
C PRO A 44 -11.16 6.14 -11.25
N GLY A 45 -10.25 6.25 -10.30
CA GLY A 45 -10.46 6.86 -8.99
C GLY A 45 -10.65 8.37 -9.05
N ARG A 46 -11.27 8.90 -8.00
CA ARG A 46 -11.45 10.35 -7.80
C ARG A 46 -10.46 10.94 -6.81
N HIS A 47 -9.95 10.09 -5.91
CA HIS A 47 -9.14 10.53 -4.79
C HIS A 47 -7.89 9.67 -4.66
N PHE A 48 -6.81 10.33 -4.32
CA PHE A 48 -5.60 9.69 -3.84
C PHE A 48 -5.73 9.41 -2.35
N ARG A 49 -5.34 8.21 -1.94
CA ARG A 49 -5.33 7.79 -0.54
C ARG A 49 -4.06 7.03 -0.24
N ILE A 50 -3.50 7.27 0.93
CA ILE A 50 -2.36 6.52 1.44
C ILE A 50 -2.89 5.26 2.14
N PRO A 51 -2.67 4.04 1.63
CA PRO A 51 -3.29 2.83 2.19
C PRO A 51 -2.96 2.60 3.67
N SER A 52 -1.77 2.99 4.11
CA SER A 52 -1.32 2.83 5.50
C SER A 52 -2.03 3.74 6.51
N THR A 53 -2.83 4.72 6.08
CA THR A 53 -3.64 5.54 6.99
C THR A 53 -4.98 4.91 7.33
N ALA A 54 -5.38 3.87 6.62
CA ALA A 54 -6.67 3.20 6.82
C ALA A 54 -6.85 2.62 8.23
N MET A 55 -5.76 2.13 8.88
CA MET A 55 -5.83 1.61 10.23
C MET A 55 -6.17 2.72 11.25
N GLY A 56 -5.54 3.89 11.14
CA GLY A 56 -5.88 5.05 11.97
C GLY A 56 -7.31 5.52 11.73
N ARG A 57 -7.71 5.66 10.46
CA ARG A 57 -9.08 6.03 10.07
C ARG A 57 -10.12 5.08 10.68
N ALA A 58 -9.84 3.79 10.72
CA ALA A 58 -10.73 2.78 11.29
C ALA A 58 -11.09 3.04 12.78
N PHE A 59 -10.29 3.83 13.49
CA PHE A 59 -10.51 4.23 14.89
C PHE A 59 -10.66 5.73 15.06
N GLY A 60 -10.97 6.47 14.00
CA GLY A 60 -11.17 7.91 14.02
C GLY A 60 -9.89 8.72 14.28
N ILE A 61 -8.72 8.15 13.98
CA ILE A 61 -7.41 8.75 14.26
C ILE A 61 -6.70 9.12 12.94
N GLY A 62 -6.12 10.30 12.91
CA GLY A 62 -5.37 10.84 11.75
C GLY A 62 -6.25 11.59 10.75
N PRO A 63 -5.63 12.06 9.64
CA PRO A 63 -6.33 12.88 8.65
C PRO A 63 -7.44 12.07 7.97
N GLN A 64 -8.62 12.68 7.89
CA GLN A 64 -9.82 12.09 7.30
C GLN A 64 -10.04 12.52 5.84
N GLY A 65 -9.26 13.50 5.36
CA GLY A 65 -9.44 14.09 4.04
C GLY A 65 -8.80 13.26 2.92
N ASP A 66 -9.57 13.02 1.87
CA ASP A 66 -9.07 12.47 0.61
C ASP A 66 -8.47 13.61 -0.25
N VAL A 67 -7.39 13.35 -0.97
CA VAL A 67 -6.82 14.32 -1.91
C VAL A 67 -7.44 14.09 -3.31
N PRO A 68 -8.01 15.11 -3.97
CA PRO A 68 -8.51 14.95 -5.34
C PRO A 68 -7.38 14.51 -6.27
N LEU A 69 -7.57 13.35 -6.94
CA LEU A 69 -6.51 12.74 -7.73
C LEU A 69 -6.12 13.58 -8.96
N ALA A 70 -7.09 14.22 -9.61
CA ALA A 70 -6.81 15.08 -10.75
C ALA A 70 -5.89 16.25 -10.37
N GLU A 71 -6.21 16.95 -9.27
CA GLU A 71 -5.40 18.04 -8.75
C GLU A 71 -3.98 17.57 -8.36
N LEU A 72 -3.88 16.40 -7.71
CA LEU A 72 -2.59 15.85 -7.31
C LEU A 72 -1.70 15.56 -8.52
N VAL A 73 -2.27 14.96 -9.57
CA VAL A 73 -1.57 14.62 -10.82
C VAL A 73 -1.13 15.89 -11.57
N GLU A 74 -1.99 16.89 -11.66
CA GLU A 74 -1.67 18.17 -12.29
C GLU A 74 -0.54 18.88 -11.53
N ARG A 75 -0.60 18.90 -10.20
CA ARG A 75 0.48 19.46 -9.35
C ARG A 75 1.80 18.67 -9.47
N ALA A 76 1.72 17.36 -9.69
CA ALA A 76 2.88 16.54 -9.98
C ALA A 76 3.44 16.78 -11.40
N GLY A 77 2.74 17.56 -12.24
CA GLY A 77 3.17 17.97 -13.57
C GLY A 77 2.76 17.02 -14.69
N ALA A 78 1.66 16.28 -14.57
CA ALA A 78 1.15 15.37 -15.58
C ALA A 78 -0.30 15.68 -15.96
N GLU A 79 -0.72 15.25 -17.18
CA GLU A 79 -2.12 15.25 -17.61
C GLU A 79 -2.86 14.13 -16.86
N PHE A 80 -4.11 14.36 -16.47
CA PHE A 80 -4.98 13.35 -15.85
C PHE A 80 -6.16 12.98 -16.73
N ARG A 81 -6.42 11.66 -16.84
CA ARG A 81 -7.61 11.14 -17.50
C ARG A 81 -8.32 10.12 -16.63
N ARG A 82 -9.57 10.39 -16.28
CA ARG A 82 -10.36 9.46 -15.49
C ARG A 82 -10.89 8.32 -16.35
N ALA A 83 -10.16 7.21 -16.41
CA ALA A 83 -10.52 6.00 -17.14
C ALA A 83 -9.82 4.77 -16.55
N ARG A 84 -10.22 3.58 -16.99
CA ARG A 84 -9.63 2.29 -16.56
C ARG A 84 -8.91 1.65 -17.73
N LEU A 85 -7.65 1.27 -17.56
CA LEU A 85 -6.93 0.39 -18.48
C LEU A 85 -7.53 -1.01 -18.42
N VAL A 86 -7.81 -1.62 -19.58
CA VAL A 86 -8.37 -2.98 -19.69
C VAL A 86 -7.47 -3.92 -20.50
N ALA A 87 -6.81 -3.42 -21.55
CA ALA A 87 -5.92 -4.22 -22.38
C ALA A 87 -4.74 -3.42 -22.92
N VAL A 88 -3.68 -4.11 -23.32
CA VAL A 88 -2.47 -3.54 -23.90
C VAL A 88 -2.09 -4.30 -25.18
N ASP A 89 -1.95 -3.59 -26.28
CA ASP A 89 -1.28 -4.09 -27.48
C ASP A 89 0.12 -3.45 -27.53
N ALA A 90 1.11 -4.18 -27.05
CA ALA A 90 2.49 -3.68 -26.98
C ALA A 90 3.13 -3.53 -28.36
N ASP A 91 2.73 -4.35 -29.33
CA ASP A 91 3.27 -4.31 -30.70
C ASP A 91 2.77 -3.06 -31.46
N ARG A 92 1.51 -2.67 -31.21
CA ARG A 92 0.92 -1.43 -31.76
C ARG A 92 1.13 -0.23 -30.84
N ARG A 93 1.72 -0.41 -29.66
CA ARG A 93 1.89 0.63 -28.64
C ARG A 93 0.57 1.32 -28.30
N THR A 94 -0.48 0.54 -28.07
CA THR A 94 -1.80 1.06 -27.70
C THR A 94 -2.29 0.44 -26.40
N ALA A 95 -2.87 1.31 -25.56
CA ALA A 95 -3.56 0.96 -24.33
C ALA A 95 -5.07 1.12 -24.54
N MET A 96 -5.85 0.07 -24.35
CA MET A 96 -7.30 0.09 -24.47
C MET A 96 -7.92 0.44 -23.11
N LEU A 97 -8.77 1.45 -23.11
CA LEU A 97 -9.52 1.89 -21.95
C LEU A 97 -10.90 1.24 -21.89
N ALA A 98 -11.49 1.19 -20.71
CA ALA A 98 -12.89 0.81 -20.56
C ALA A 98 -13.77 1.77 -21.40
N GLY A 99 -14.60 1.21 -22.28
CA GLY A 99 -15.36 1.98 -23.27
C GLY A 99 -14.78 1.91 -24.69
N GLY A 100 -13.62 1.23 -24.90
CA GLY A 100 -13.04 0.94 -26.21
C GLY A 100 -12.14 2.03 -26.78
N GLU A 101 -11.94 3.14 -26.07
CA GLU A 101 -10.97 4.17 -26.48
C GLU A 101 -9.54 3.61 -26.47
N LEU A 102 -8.76 3.94 -27.50
CA LEU A 102 -7.33 3.58 -27.60
C LEU A 102 -6.45 4.80 -27.32
N VAL A 103 -5.45 4.62 -26.47
CA VAL A 103 -4.43 5.62 -26.17
C VAL A 103 -3.08 5.12 -26.68
N VAL A 104 -2.46 5.88 -27.55
CA VAL A 104 -1.12 5.58 -28.07
C VAL A 104 -0.06 6.00 -27.05
N PHE A 105 1.00 5.21 -26.90
CA PHE A 105 2.13 5.49 -26.02
C PHE A 105 3.47 5.17 -26.69
N ASP A 106 4.53 5.84 -26.28
CA ASP A 106 5.90 5.41 -26.51
C ASP A 106 6.37 4.52 -25.35
N HIS A 107 5.96 4.86 -24.13
CA HIS A 107 6.20 4.09 -22.93
C HIS A 107 4.91 3.93 -22.11
N LEU A 108 4.67 2.72 -21.61
CA LEU A 108 3.54 2.41 -20.75
C LEU A 108 4.03 1.91 -19.39
N LEU A 109 3.60 2.57 -18.31
CA LEU A 109 3.85 2.17 -16.94
C LEU A 109 2.54 1.73 -16.29
N VAL A 110 2.38 0.45 -16.02
CA VAL A 110 1.19 -0.11 -15.37
C VAL A 110 1.40 -0.15 -13.86
N ALA A 111 0.68 0.70 -13.14
CA ALA A 111 0.73 0.90 -11.69
C ALA A 111 -0.64 0.73 -11.02
N VAL A 112 -1.50 -0.12 -11.59
CA VAL A 112 -2.92 -0.28 -11.19
C VAL A 112 -3.10 -1.02 -9.86
N GLY A 113 -2.02 -1.52 -9.25
CA GLY A 113 -2.06 -2.26 -8.00
C GLY A 113 -2.59 -3.68 -8.16
N ALA A 114 -3.00 -4.30 -7.04
CA ALA A 114 -3.60 -5.62 -6.97
C ALA A 114 -5.05 -5.54 -6.51
N ARG A 115 -5.84 -6.57 -6.85
CA ARG A 115 -7.20 -6.75 -6.32
C ARG A 115 -7.12 -7.37 -4.93
N ARG A 116 -7.97 -6.93 -4.02
CA ARG A 116 -8.07 -7.41 -2.64
C ARG A 116 -9.32 -8.27 -2.50
N GLU A 117 -9.14 -9.58 -2.34
CA GLU A 117 -10.23 -10.54 -2.24
C GLU A 117 -10.41 -10.99 -0.78
N PRO A 118 -11.65 -11.09 -0.27
CA PRO A 118 -11.89 -11.67 1.05
C PRO A 118 -11.35 -13.10 1.11
N TYR A 119 -10.70 -13.45 2.22
CA TYR A 119 -10.24 -14.81 2.47
C TYR A 119 -11.30 -15.64 3.22
N LEU A 120 -11.90 -15.07 4.27
CA LEU A 120 -13.00 -15.66 5.03
C LEU A 120 -14.29 -14.94 4.68
N SER A 121 -15.32 -15.68 4.25
CA SER A 121 -16.56 -15.10 3.71
C SER A 121 -17.40 -14.36 4.75
N GLU A 122 -17.39 -14.80 6.02
CA GLU A 122 -18.20 -14.22 7.09
C GLU A 122 -17.44 -13.18 7.93
N ALA A 123 -16.10 -13.10 7.78
CA ALA A 123 -15.27 -12.14 8.49
C ALA A 123 -15.30 -10.76 7.84
N LEU A 124 -15.01 -9.71 8.62
CA LEU A 124 -14.72 -8.40 8.06
C LEU A 124 -13.39 -8.47 7.29
N ALA A 125 -13.44 -8.47 5.98
CA ALA A 125 -12.24 -8.35 5.14
C ALA A 125 -11.75 -6.90 5.20
N PHE A 126 -10.58 -6.64 5.79
CA PHE A 126 -10.02 -5.30 5.86
C PHE A 126 -9.17 -4.98 4.64
N ARG A 127 -9.79 -4.41 3.60
CA ARG A 127 -9.16 -4.02 2.34
C ARG A 127 -8.56 -2.61 2.36
N GLY A 128 -8.55 -1.97 3.52
CA GLY A 128 -8.05 -0.62 3.72
C GLY A 128 -9.17 0.39 3.91
N HIS A 129 -9.10 1.53 3.20
CA HIS A 129 -10.08 2.63 3.36
C HIS A 129 -11.53 2.23 3.05
N GLU A 130 -11.73 1.20 2.21
CA GLU A 130 -13.07 0.73 1.84
C GLU A 130 -13.83 0.15 3.04
N ASP A 131 -13.09 -0.48 3.97
CA ASP A 131 -13.67 -1.19 5.11
C ASP A 131 -13.35 -0.51 6.46
N ALA A 132 -12.60 0.60 6.44
CA ALA A 132 -12.17 1.28 7.67
C ALA A 132 -13.37 1.67 8.56
N ASP A 133 -14.43 2.19 7.96
CA ASP A 133 -15.62 2.67 8.68
C ASP A 133 -16.45 1.51 9.29
N ALA A 134 -16.19 0.25 8.91
CA ALA A 134 -16.84 -0.95 9.47
C ALA A 134 -16.11 -1.54 10.70
N VAL A 135 -14.84 -1.16 10.92
CA VAL A 135 -14.02 -1.75 12.00
C VAL A 135 -14.52 -1.32 13.38
N LEU A 136 -14.68 -0.01 13.59
CA LEU A 136 -15.08 0.52 14.89
C LEU A 136 -16.47 0.00 15.34
N PRO A 137 -17.52 -0.01 14.50
CA PRO A 137 -18.80 -0.60 14.85
C PRO A 137 -18.71 -2.10 15.21
N LEU A 138 -17.82 -2.86 14.53
CA LEU A 138 -17.59 -4.27 14.85
C LEU A 138 -16.97 -4.43 16.25
N VAL A 139 -16.01 -3.56 16.62
CA VAL A 139 -15.39 -3.57 17.96
C VAL A 139 -16.38 -3.10 19.02
N ASP A 140 -17.19 -2.07 18.74
CA ASP A 140 -18.21 -1.56 19.63
C ASP A 140 -19.33 -2.58 19.93
N ASP A 141 -19.69 -3.44 18.97
CA ASP A 141 -20.59 -4.55 19.20
C ASP A 141 -20.02 -5.53 20.25
N LEU A 142 -18.70 -5.78 20.23
CA LEU A 142 -18.04 -6.56 21.30
C LEU A 142 -18.12 -5.86 22.65
N VAL A 143 -17.96 -4.52 22.68
CA VAL A 143 -18.12 -3.70 23.91
C VAL A 143 -19.53 -3.91 24.48
N ALA A 144 -20.57 -3.75 23.65
CA ALA A 144 -21.95 -3.89 24.07
C ALA A 144 -22.29 -5.30 24.58
N ARG A 145 -21.70 -6.33 23.96
CA ARG A 145 -21.90 -7.73 24.38
C ARG A 145 -21.14 -8.09 25.65
N ALA A 146 -19.90 -7.62 25.79
CA ALA A 146 -19.04 -7.86 26.95
C ALA A 146 -19.61 -7.19 28.20
N SER A 147 -20.22 -6.01 28.10
CA SER A 147 -20.87 -5.30 29.19
C SER A 147 -22.00 -6.09 29.85
N ARG A 148 -22.49 -7.17 29.21
CA ARG A 148 -23.48 -8.11 29.76
C ARG A 148 -22.85 -9.28 30.55
N GLY A 149 -21.53 -9.18 30.86
CA GLY A 149 -20.83 -10.12 31.75
C GLY A 149 -20.19 -11.34 31.08
N ALA A 150 -20.29 -11.51 29.76
CA ALA A 150 -19.66 -12.62 29.05
C ALA A 150 -18.32 -12.21 28.42
N ARG A 151 -17.29 -13.03 28.62
CA ARG A 151 -16.00 -12.86 27.91
C ARG A 151 -16.22 -12.95 26.40
N ARG A 152 -15.51 -12.11 25.65
CA ARG A 152 -15.56 -12.05 24.20
C ARG A 152 -14.17 -12.14 23.60
N THR A 153 -14.09 -12.55 22.34
CA THR A 153 -12.82 -12.64 21.62
C THR A 153 -12.91 -11.92 20.27
N LEU A 154 -11.99 -11.00 20.05
CA LEU A 154 -11.68 -10.42 18.75
C LEU A 154 -10.46 -11.14 18.18
N ALA A 155 -10.60 -11.77 17.01
CA ALA A 155 -9.47 -12.30 16.27
C ALA A 155 -9.12 -11.38 15.09
N VAL A 156 -7.83 -11.13 14.90
CA VAL A 156 -7.29 -10.50 13.69
C VAL A 156 -6.48 -11.55 12.95
N VAL A 157 -6.89 -11.87 11.72
CA VAL A 157 -6.36 -12.99 10.95
C VAL A 157 -5.51 -12.51 9.78
N VAL A 158 -4.31 -13.10 9.68
CA VAL A 158 -3.43 -12.98 8.51
C VAL A 158 -3.46 -14.29 7.74
N PRO A 159 -4.09 -14.35 6.57
CA PRO A 159 -4.16 -15.57 5.77
C PRO A 159 -2.81 -15.95 5.15
N PRO A 160 -2.64 -17.19 4.69
CA PRO A 160 -1.44 -17.62 3.97
C PRO A 160 -1.27 -16.82 2.67
N GLY A 161 0.00 -16.59 2.29
CA GLY A 161 0.36 -15.83 1.09
C GLY A 161 0.18 -14.31 1.19
N VAL A 162 -0.08 -13.79 2.39
CA VAL A 162 -0.01 -12.35 2.69
C VAL A 162 1.39 -12.03 3.20
N GLU A 163 2.21 -11.48 2.30
CA GLU A 163 3.63 -11.17 2.60
C GLU A 163 3.81 -9.84 3.38
N TRP A 164 2.78 -8.99 3.41
CA TRP A 164 2.76 -7.72 4.13
C TRP A 164 1.61 -7.67 5.13
N SER A 165 1.91 -8.07 6.35
CA SER A 165 0.94 -8.31 7.43
C SER A 165 0.85 -7.17 8.47
N LEU A 166 1.64 -6.10 8.32
CA LEU A 166 1.76 -5.01 9.30
C LEU A 166 0.39 -4.45 9.74
N ALA A 167 -0.56 -4.32 8.81
CA ALA A 167 -1.89 -3.80 9.09
C ALA A 167 -2.64 -4.63 10.14
N ALA A 168 -2.46 -5.95 10.20
CA ALA A 168 -3.11 -6.81 11.19
C ALA A 168 -2.63 -6.50 12.61
N TYR A 169 -1.34 -6.26 12.78
CA TYR A 169 -0.76 -5.92 14.08
C TYR A 169 -1.19 -4.53 14.54
N GLU A 170 -1.20 -3.54 13.65
CA GLU A 170 -1.72 -2.20 13.97
C GLU A 170 -3.20 -2.24 14.33
N LEU A 171 -4.04 -2.94 13.57
CA LEU A 171 -5.47 -3.10 13.86
C LEU A 171 -5.69 -3.73 15.24
N ALA A 172 -4.93 -4.78 15.58
CA ALA A 172 -5.03 -5.42 16.89
C ALA A 172 -4.64 -4.47 18.04
N LEU A 173 -3.57 -3.69 17.85
CA LEU A 173 -3.10 -2.70 18.84
C LEU A 173 -4.11 -1.56 19.04
N LEU A 174 -4.65 -1.01 17.94
CA LEU A 174 -5.64 0.06 18.00
C LEU A 174 -6.98 -0.43 18.58
N ALA A 175 -7.42 -1.64 18.21
CA ALA A 175 -8.60 -2.27 18.81
C ALA A 175 -8.41 -2.48 20.32
N ARG A 176 -7.26 -3.00 20.74
CA ARG A 176 -6.94 -3.18 22.16
C ARG A 176 -6.97 -1.85 22.91
N ARG A 177 -6.37 -0.80 22.36
CA ARG A 177 -6.42 0.55 22.92
C ARG A 177 -7.85 1.04 23.09
N HIS A 178 -8.69 0.90 22.07
CA HIS A 178 -10.11 1.27 22.11
C HIS A 178 -10.86 0.53 23.21
N LEU A 179 -10.67 -0.80 23.32
CA LEU A 179 -11.27 -1.64 24.35
C LEU A 179 -10.84 -1.23 25.76
N TRP A 180 -9.59 -0.82 25.96
CA TRP A 180 -9.12 -0.29 27.24
C TRP A 180 -9.76 1.06 27.59
N SER A 181 -9.88 1.95 26.60
CA SER A 181 -10.56 3.25 26.78
C SER A 181 -12.05 3.09 27.12
N ALA A 182 -12.68 2.03 26.61
CA ALA A 182 -14.07 1.66 26.95
C ALA A 182 -14.22 0.95 28.31
N GLY A 183 -13.14 0.73 29.06
CA GLY A 183 -13.15 0.10 30.38
C GLY A 183 -13.32 -1.42 30.39
N ILE A 184 -13.32 -2.09 29.23
CA ILE A 184 -13.57 -3.53 29.09
C ILE A 184 -12.35 -4.31 28.56
N GLY A 185 -11.18 -3.70 28.55
CA GLY A 185 -9.97 -4.32 28.03
C GLY A 185 -9.63 -5.69 28.63
N ARG A 186 -10.01 -5.98 29.90
CA ARG A 186 -9.79 -7.28 30.55
C ARG A 186 -10.87 -8.32 30.22
N ILE A 187 -12.02 -7.91 29.71
CA ILE A 187 -13.15 -8.79 29.41
C ILE A 187 -13.05 -9.30 27.96
N VAL A 188 -12.54 -8.48 27.05
CA VAL A 188 -12.36 -8.84 25.64
C VAL A 188 -10.92 -9.31 25.41
N ARG A 189 -10.78 -10.57 25.03
CA ARG A 189 -9.54 -11.15 24.53
C ARG A 189 -9.27 -10.63 23.11
N VAL A 190 -8.05 -10.23 22.80
CA VAL A 190 -7.62 -9.92 21.44
C VAL A 190 -6.53 -10.90 21.06
N VAL A 191 -6.70 -11.57 19.92
CA VAL A 191 -5.74 -12.55 19.39
C VAL A 191 -5.41 -12.23 17.94
N VAL A 192 -4.12 -12.25 17.59
CA VAL A 192 -3.65 -12.26 16.20
C VAL A 192 -3.32 -13.68 15.82
N VAL A 193 -3.97 -14.19 14.78
CA VAL A 193 -3.71 -15.52 14.22
C VAL A 193 -3.09 -15.33 12.83
N THR A 194 -1.87 -15.82 12.65
CA THR A 194 -1.11 -15.60 11.42
C THR A 194 -0.50 -16.88 10.88
N ALA A 195 -0.56 -17.05 9.57
CA ALA A 195 0.16 -18.10 8.87
C ALA A 195 1.69 -17.86 8.83
N GLU A 196 2.14 -16.65 9.16
CA GLU A 196 3.58 -16.35 9.27
C GLU A 196 4.23 -17.22 10.37
N PRO A 197 5.45 -17.75 10.16
CA PRO A 197 6.18 -18.48 11.20
C PRO A 197 6.56 -17.59 12.39
N ALA A 198 6.68 -16.29 12.14
CA ALA A 198 6.97 -15.27 13.14
C ALA A 198 6.44 -13.90 12.66
N PRO A 199 6.00 -13.01 13.57
CA PRO A 199 5.39 -11.75 13.18
C PRO A 199 6.41 -10.86 12.46
N LEU A 200 6.02 -10.37 11.28
CA LEU A 200 6.85 -9.48 10.45
C LEU A 200 8.28 -10.01 10.21
N ALA A 201 8.41 -11.31 9.96
CA ALA A 201 9.69 -12.00 9.78
C ALA A 201 10.57 -11.36 8.68
N VAL A 202 9.98 -10.65 7.73
CA VAL A 202 10.67 -9.90 6.67
C VAL A 202 11.65 -8.85 7.22
N PHE A 203 11.42 -8.36 8.44
CA PHE A 203 12.32 -7.42 9.14
C PHE A 203 13.37 -8.10 10.02
N GLY A 204 13.37 -9.45 10.10
CA GLY A 204 14.35 -10.22 10.85
C GLY A 204 14.01 -10.45 12.32
N GLN A 205 14.93 -11.13 13.02
CA GLN A 205 14.70 -11.64 14.39
C GLN A 205 14.50 -10.54 15.43
N GLU A 206 15.26 -9.46 15.35
CA GLU A 206 15.17 -8.34 16.30
C GLU A 206 13.82 -7.63 16.21
N ALA A 207 13.38 -7.27 14.99
CA ALA A 207 12.07 -6.69 14.77
C ALA A 207 10.95 -7.64 15.20
N THR A 208 11.05 -8.93 14.88
CA THR A 208 10.12 -9.96 15.35
C THR A 208 10.03 -10.00 16.89
N ALA A 209 11.16 -9.96 17.59
CA ALA A 209 11.20 -9.94 19.06
C ALA A 209 10.56 -8.64 19.60
N GLY A 210 10.83 -7.51 18.97
CA GLY A 210 10.21 -6.22 19.28
C GLY A 210 8.69 -6.26 19.14
N VAL A 211 8.18 -6.76 18.02
CA VAL A 211 6.73 -6.90 17.77
C VAL A 211 6.08 -7.83 18.79
N ARG A 212 6.67 -9.01 19.07
CA ARG A 212 6.19 -9.92 20.13
C ARG A 212 6.11 -9.21 21.48
N SER A 213 7.13 -8.40 21.81
CA SER A 213 7.17 -7.65 23.07
C SER A 213 6.06 -6.59 23.15
N ILE A 214 5.80 -5.87 22.06
CA ILE A 214 4.71 -4.88 21.99
C ILE A 214 3.36 -5.58 22.20
N LEU A 215 3.07 -6.64 21.46
CA LEU A 215 1.80 -7.37 21.57
C LEU A 215 1.57 -7.90 22.98
N ARG A 216 2.60 -8.52 23.58
CA ARG A 216 2.53 -9.02 24.96
C ARG A 216 2.25 -7.92 25.99
N ARG A 217 2.94 -6.76 25.89
CA ARG A 217 2.69 -5.61 26.77
C ARG A 217 1.30 -5.02 26.60
N SER A 218 0.75 -5.14 25.40
CA SER A 218 -0.62 -4.70 25.09
C SER A 218 -1.67 -5.76 25.41
N ASP A 219 -1.32 -6.89 26.06
CA ASP A 219 -2.23 -7.99 26.37
C ASP A 219 -2.94 -8.52 25.09
N ILE A 220 -2.17 -8.71 24.02
CA ILE A 220 -2.61 -9.30 22.77
C ILE A 220 -1.93 -10.64 22.60
N GLU A 221 -2.74 -11.69 22.43
CA GLU A 221 -2.24 -13.03 22.15
C GLU A 221 -1.79 -13.13 20.69
N LEU A 222 -0.78 -13.98 20.45
CA LEU A 222 -0.23 -14.22 19.13
C LEU A 222 -0.09 -15.72 18.86
N VAL A 223 -0.76 -16.18 17.80
CA VAL A 223 -0.68 -17.54 17.29
C VAL A 223 -0.03 -17.49 15.91
N CYS A 224 1.22 -17.93 15.81
CA CYS A 224 2.00 -17.96 14.57
C CYS A 224 2.02 -19.35 13.95
N GLY A 225 2.26 -19.43 12.62
CA GLY A 225 2.30 -20.68 11.87
C GLY A 225 0.93 -21.36 11.79
N ALA A 226 -0.14 -20.63 12.02
CA ALA A 226 -1.51 -21.13 12.05
C ALA A 226 -2.29 -20.63 10.84
N GLU A 227 -2.65 -21.54 9.96
CA GLU A 227 -3.53 -21.27 8.83
C GLU A 227 -4.98 -21.42 9.27
N VAL A 228 -5.74 -20.32 9.18
CA VAL A 228 -7.18 -20.33 9.42
C VAL A 228 -7.88 -20.79 8.15
N THR A 229 -8.75 -21.78 8.25
CA THR A 229 -9.47 -22.36 7.12
C THR A 229 -10.92 -21.89 7.01
N ASP A 230 -11.56 -21.61 8.17
CA ASP A 230 -12.95 -21.15 8.23
C ASP A 230 -13.23 -20.39 9.53
N TRP A 231 -14.28 -19.58 9.52
CA TRP A 231 -14.86 -18.97 10.72
C TRP A 231 -16.37 -18.99 10.65
N ARG A 232 -16.98 -19.76 11.57
CA ARG A 232 -18.44 -19.90 11.68
C ARG A 232 -18.87 -20.06 13.13
N TRP A 233 -20.01 -19.49 13.47
CA TRP A 233 -20.65 -19.63 14.78
C TRP A 233 -19.75 -19.31 15.98
N GLY A 234 -18.87 -18.33 15.83
CA GLY A 234 -17.93 -17.95 16.88
C GLY A 234 -16.74 -18.89 17.04
N ARG A 235 -16.49 -19.76 16.06
CA ARG A 235 -15.39 -20.72 16.01
C ARG A 235 -14.50 -20.45 14.80
N LEU A 236 -13.21 -20.32 15.05
CA LEU A 236 -12.16 -20.15 14.05
C LEU A 236 -11.45 -21.49 13.88
N ASP A 237 -11.65 -22.13 12.74
CA ASP A 237 -11.03 -23.41 12.42
C ASP A 237 -9.63 -23.22 11.86
N LEU A 238 -8.70 -24.08 12.31
CA LEU A 238 -7.31 -24.08 11.85
C LEU A 238 -7.04 -25.31 10.98
N ALA A 239 -6.15 -25.20 10.01
CA ALA A 239 -5.72 -26.34 9.20
C ALA A 239 -5.06 -27.44 10.04
N VAL A 240 -4.38 -27.05 11.11
CA VAL A 240 -3.74 -27.95 12.08
C VAL A 240 -3.95 -27.39 13.48
N GLY A 241 -4.34 -28.23 14.43
CA GLY A 241 -4.54 -27.87 15.84
C GLY A 241 -6.00 -27.69 16.22
N GLU A 242 -6.22 -27.27 17.48
CA GLU A 242 -7.56 -27.07 18.01
C GLU A 242 -8.14 -25.73 17.55
N PRO A 243 -9.44 -25.65 17.27
CA PRO A 243 -10.09 -24.42 16.88
C PRO A 243 -10.08 -23.38 18.00
N LEU A 244 -10.11 -22.11 17.63
CA LEU A 244 -10.13 -20.98 18.56
C LEU A 244 -11.53 -20.37 18.63
N ALA A 245 -11.96 -19.96 19.82
CA ALA A 245 -13.16 -19.15 19.96
C ALA A 245 -12.89 -17.72 19.46
N ALA A 246 -13.75 -17.20 18.58
CA ALA A 246 -13.69 -15.83 18.07
C ALA A 246 -15.10 -15.28 17.80
N ASP A 247 -15.56 -14.33 18.62
CA ASP A 247 -16.89 -13.73 18.47
C ASP A 247 -16.95 -12.77 17.27
N ARG A 248 -15.84 -12.11 16.95
CA ARG A 248 -15.66 -11.25 15.78
C ARG A 248 -14.29 -11.49 15.16
N VAL A 249 -14.24 -11.41 13.84
CA VAL A 249 -13.01 -11.60 13.08
C VAL A 249 -12.81 -10.45 12.10
N ILE A 250 -11.61 -9.86 12.13
CA ILE A 250 -11.10 -8.97 11.09
C ILE A 250 -10.01 -9.76 10.35
N CYS A 251 -10.15 -9.93 9.06
CA CYS A 251 -9.22 -10.72 8.25
C CYS A 251 -8.57 -9.85 7.19
N LEU A 252 -7.24 -9.94 7.03
CA LEU A 252 -6.60 -9.32 5.88
C LEU A 252 -7.03 -10.02 4.59
N PRO A 253 -7.18 -9.28 3.48
CA PRO A 253 -7.52 -9.87 2.19
C PRO A 253 -6.33 -10.62 1.60
N VAL A 254 -6.60 -11.58 0.74
CA VAL A 254 -5.60 -12.12 -0.17
C VAL A 254 -5.50 -11.25 -1.42
N LEU A 255 -4.29 -11.17 -2.00
CA LEU A 255 -4.06 -10.35 -3.18
C LEU A 255 -4.08 -11.19 -4.45
N ARG A 256 -4.71 -10.63 -5.49
CA ARG A 256 -4.72 -11.13 -6.86
C ARG A 256 -4.19 -10.06 -7.80
N GLY A 257 -3.39 -10.47 -8.75
CA GLY A 257 -2.90 -9.57 -9.78
C GLY A 257 -4.03 -8.98 -10.63
N PRO A 258 -3.79 -7.86 -11.32
CA PRO A 258 -4.81 -7.19 -12.14
C PRO A 258 -5.18 -7.97 -13.40
N ALA A 259 -4.31 -8.87 -13.90
CA ALA A 259 -4.51 -9.69 -15.09
C ALA A 259 -4.92 -8.85 -16.33
N ILE A 260 -4.16 -7.78 -16.63
CA ILE A 260 -4.41 -6.90 -17.78
C ILE A 260 -4.20 -7.72 -19.07
N GLU A 261 -5.18 -7.70 -19.95
CA GLU A 261 -5.13 -8.40 -21.24
C GLU A 261 -3.96 -7.89 -22.10
N GLY A 262 -3.28 -8.82 -22.82
CA GLY A 262 -2.10 -8.50 -23.63
C GLY A 262 -0.77 -8.48 -22.88
N LEU A 263 -0.78 -8.57 -21.54
CA LEU A 263 0.42 -8.68 -20.72
C LEU A 263 0.55 -10.07 -20.08
N PRO A 264 1.76 -10.67 -20.06
CA PRO A 264 1.97 -11.99 -19.44
C PRO A 264 1.71 -11.92 -17.93
N ALA A 265 0.93 -12.86 -17.41
CA ALA A 265 0.61 -12.96 -15.99
C ALA A 265 0.79 -14.40 -15.47
N ASP A 266 0.98 -14.56 -14.17
CA ASP A 266 0.98 -15.84 -13.48
C ASP A 266 -0.47 -16.34 -13.22
N ALA A 267 -0.60 -17.53 -12.63
CA ALA A 267 -1.90 -18.12 -12.28
C ALA A 267 -2.71 -17.29 -11.26
N ARG A 268 -2.07 -16.39 -10.52
CA ARG A 268 -2.72 -15.44 -9.61
C ARG A 268 -3.00 -14.09 -10.26
N GLY A 269 -2.67 -13.91 -11.53
CA GLY A 269 -2.88 -12.69 -12.31
C GLY A 269 -1.81 -11.61 -12.13
N PHE A 270 -0.71 -11.87 -11.41
CA PHE A 270 0.42 -10.94 -11.30
C PHE A 270 1.28 -10.96 -12.55
N HIS A 271 1.63 -9.78 -13.05
CA HIS A 271 2.43 -9.66 -14.26
C HIS A 271 3.91 -9.97 -13.99
N ARG A 272 4.51 -10.81 -14.82
CA ARG A 272 5.94 -11.11 -14.73
C ARG A 272 6.75 -9.90 -15.18
N THR A 273 7.73 -9.52 -14.38
CA THR A 273 8.61 -8.38 -14.64
C THR A 273 10.06 -8.73 -14.34
N SER A 274 10.98 -7.99 -14.96
CA SER A 274 12.37 -7.89 -14.50
C SER A 274 12.46 -7.06 -13.20
N ALA A 275 13.66 -6.96 -12.65
CA ALA A 275 13.88 -6.24 -11.40
C ALA A 275 13.50 -4.75 -11.46
N ASP A 276 13.67 -4.10 -12.62
CA ASP A 276 13.30 -2.70 -12.88
C ASP A 276 11.83 -2.52 -13.31
N GLY A 277 11.03 -3.58 -13.25
CA GLY A 277 9.62 -3.55 -13.63
C GLY A 277 9.34 -3.77 -15.12
N ALA A 278 10.36 -3.87 -15.99
CA ALA A 278 10.13 -4.08 -17.41
C ALA A 278 9.46 -5.45 -17.70
N VAL A 279 8.52 -5.48 -18.64
CA VAL A 279 7.80 -6.70 -19.02
C VAL A 279 8.60 -7.46 -20.09
N PRO A 280 9.05 -8.70 -19.82
CA PRO A 280 9.83 -9.47 -20.80
C PRO A 280 9.07 -9.66 -22.11
N GLY A 281 9.75 -9.38 -23.23
CA GLY A 281 9.17 -9.49 -24.58
C GLY A 281 8.16 -8.38 -24.94
N ARG A 282 8.06 -7.32 -24.14
CA ARG A 282 7.19 -6.17 -24.38
C ARG A 282 7.98 -4.87 -24.21
N PRO A 283 8.84 -4.48 -25.17
CA PRO A 283 9.67 -3.29 -25.06
C PRO A 283 8.79 -2.03 -24.90
N GLY A 284 9.20 -1.14 -24.02
CA GLY A 284 8.45 0.07 -23.71
C GLY A 284 7.28 -0.12 -22.72
N VAL A 285 7.15 -1.31 -22.12
CA VAL A 285 6.10 -1.59 -21.13
C VAL A 285 6.71 -2.02 -19.79
N TRP A 286 6.28 -1.40 -18.71
CA TRP A 286 6.64 -1.71 -17.34
C TRP A 286 5.39 -2.01 -16.49
N VAL A 287 5.52 -2.89 -15.50
CA VAL A 287 4.52 -3.09 -14.44
C VAL A 287 5.22 -2.95 -13.09
N ILE A 288 4.72 -2.03 -12.27
CA ILE A 288 5.30 -1.68 -10.97
C ILE A 288 4.27 -1.78 -9.84
N GLY A 289 4.74 -1.81 -8.61
CA GLY A 289 3.92 -1.95 -7.41
C GLY A 289 3.24 -3.31 -7.31
N ASP A 290 2.06 -3.32 -6.69
CA ASP A 290 1.39 -4.58 -6.32
C ASP A 290 0.92 -5.42 -7.52
N GLY A 291 0.82 -4.84 -8.72
CA GLY A 291 0.43 -5.56 -9.96
C GLY A 291 1.52 -6.46 -10.53
N GLY A 292 2.79 -6.21 -10.22
CA GLY A 292 3.94 -6.99 -10.67
C GLY A 292 4.15 -8.28 -9.87
N SER A 293 5.06 -9.15 -10.33
CA SER A 293 5.36 -10.44 -9.71
C SER A 293 6.28 -10.36 -8.48
N PHE A 294 6.79 -9.19 -8.10
CA PHE A 294 7.60 -9.04 -6.89
C PHE A 294 6.78 -9.46 -5.66
N PRO A 295 7.29 -10.34 -4.78
CA PRO A 295 6.46 -10.97 -3.76
C PRO A 295 5.93 -9.99 -2.72
N LEU A 296 6.75 -9.04 -2.26
CA LEU A 296 6.36 -8.12 -1.20
C LEU A 296 5.54 -6.95 -1.76
N LYS A 297 4.27 -6.86 -1.36
CA LYS A 297 3.31 -5.84 -1.78
C LYS A 297 3.25 -4.71 -0.76
N GLN A 298 4.08 -3.66 -0.97
CA GLN A 298 4.27 -2.59 0.01
C GLN A 298 4.59 -1.26 -0.69
N GLY A 299 4.04 -0.14 -0.18
CA GLY A 299 4.11 1.17 -0.82
C GLY A 299 5.54 1.66 -1.10
N GLY A 300 6.46 1.54 -0.15
CA GLY A 300 7.86 1.95 -0.33
C GLY A 300 8.61 1.09 -1.35
N ILE A 301 8.29 -0.20 -1.46
CA ILE A 301 8.79 -1.07 -2.54
C ILE A 301 8.24 -0.60 -3.89
N ALA A 302 6.96 -0.25 -3.94
CA ALA A 302 6.33 0.27 -5.15
C ALA A 302 6.97 1.59 -5.62
N CYS A 303 7.34 2.49 -4.69
CA CYS A 303 8.09 3.71 -5.01
C CYS A 303 9.48 3.40 -5.59
N GLN A 304 10.23 2.48 -4.98
CA GLN A 304 11.55 2.09 -5.48
C GLN A 304 11.51 1.46 -6.87
N GLN A 305 10.45 0.69 -7.18
CA GLN A 305 10.21 0.20 -8.54
C GLN A 305 9.86 1.33 -9.50
N ALA A 306 9.07 2.31 -9.06
CA ALA A 306 8.73 3.50 -9.83
C ALA A 306 9.98 4.30 -10.20
N ASP A 307 10.90 4.52 -9.26
CA ASP A 307 12.17 5.21 -9.49
C ASP A 307 13.03 4.49 -10.55
N ALA A 308 13.16 3.17 -10.45
CA ALA A 308 13.94 2.38 -11.39
C ALA A 308 13.35 2.41 -12.80
N ALA A 309 12.02 2.25 -12.92
CA ALA A 309 11.30 2.31 -14.18
C ALA A 309 11.36 3.72 -14.80
N ALA A 310 11.14 4.77 -13.99
CA ALA A 310 11.22 6.16 -14.43
C ALA A 310 12.63 6.51 -14.94
N ALA A 311 13.68 6.06 -14.26
CA ALA A 311 15.06 6.25 -14.71
C ALA A 311 15.31 5.54 -16.06
N SER A 312 14.80 4.33 -16.24
CA SER A 312 14.90 3.60 -17.51
C SER A 312 14.20 4.33 -18.66
N ILE A 313 12.97 4.84 -18.40
CA ILE A 313 12.20 5.63 -19.37
C ILE A 313 12.89 6.95 -19.70
N ALA A 314 13.35 7.70 -18.69
CA ALA A 314 14.03 8.98 -18.88
C ALA A 314 15.30 8.82 -19.72
N ARG A 315 16.09 7.77 -19.51
CA ARG A 315 17.28 7.45 -20.32
C ARG A 315 16.90 7.09 -21.77
N ALA A 316 15.83 6.33 -21.96
CA ALA A 316 15.35 6.02 -23.32
C ALA A 316 14.90 7.28 -24.06
N ALA A 317 14.44 8.32 -23.35
CA ALA A 317 14.11 9.63 -23.88
C ALA A 317 15.33 10.58 -24.04
N GLY A 318 16.55 10.11 -23.71
CA GLY A 318 17.78 10.87 -23.89
C GLY A 318 18.25 11.65 -22.67
N ALA A 319 17.65 11.44 -21.50
CA ALA A 319 18.14 12.06 -20.27
C ALA A 319 19.52 11.51 -19.86
N LEU A 320 20.43 12.40 -19.49
CA LEU A 320 21.78 12.05 -19.04
C LEU A 320 21.79 11.76 -17.53
N ILE A 321 21.24 10.62 -17.16
CA ILE A 321 21.21 10.15 -15.77
C ILE A 321 21.80 8.74 -15.65
N GLU A 322 22.34 8.42 -14.48
CA GLU A 322 22.79 7.07 -14.18
C GLU A 322 21.60 6.10 -14.00
N PRO A 323 21.77 4.82 -14.36
CA PRO A 323 20.75 3.82 -14.06
C PRO A 323 20.49 3.74 -12.55
N ILE A 324 19.21 3.66 -12.16
CA ILE A 324 18.82 3.43 -10.77
C ILE A 324 18.46 1.95 -10.64
N PRO A 325 19.34 1.12 -10.05
CA PRO A 325 19.03 -0.28 -9.84
C PRO A 325 17.98 -0.45 -8.74
N PHE A 326 17.02 -1.35 -8.95
CA PHE A 326 16.09 -1.74 -7.91
C PHE A 326 16.81 -2.58 -6.83
N ARG A 327 17.00 -1.98 -5.66
CA ARG A 327 17.62 -2.60 -4.48
C ARG A 327 16.64 -2.50 -3.32
N PRO A 328 15.73 -3.47 -3.16
CA PRO A 328 14.57 -3.32 -2.31
C PRO A 328 14.95 -3.16 -0.83
N VAL A 329 14.54 -2.05 -0.26
CA VAL A 329 14.59 -1.76 1.18
C VAL A 329 13.16 -1.64 1.69
N VAL A 330 12.82 -2.47 2.67
CA VAL A 330 11.50 -2.45 3.30
C VAL A 330 11.53 -1.51 4.49
N PHE A 331 10.56 -0.62 4.55
CA PHE A 331 10.30 0.22 5.70
C PHE A 331 8.90 -0.11 6.25
N GLY A 332 8.77 -0.13 7.57
CA GLY A 332 7.48 -0.32 8.21
C GLY A 332 7.41 0.47 9.51
N TRP A 333 6.27 1.11 9.76
CA TRP A 333 5.96 1.74 11.01
C TRP A 333 4.88 0.94 11.72
N ILE A 334 5.18 0.37 12.88
CA ILE A 334 4.16 -0.20 13.76
C ILE A 334 3.75 0.86 14.78
N TRP A 335 2.44 1.10 14.88
CA TRP A 335 1.89 2.14 15.74
C TRP A 335 0.82 1.54 16.67
N ASP A 336 0.96 1.84 17.98
CA ASP A 336 0.04 1.37 19.04
C ASP A 336 -1.06 2.40 19.40
N GLY A 337 -1.15 3.48 18.63
CA GLY A 337 -2.04 4.60 18.90
C GLY A 337 -1.42 5.72 19.72
N ALA A 338 -0.22 5.52 20.28
CA ALA A 338 0.54 6.52 21.01
C ALA A 338 1.98 6.63 20.51
N VAL A 339 2.66 5.50 20.31
CA VAL A 339 4.07 5.44 19.93
C VAL A 339 4.21 4.67 18.62
N GLY A 340 4.83 5.31 17.62
CA GLY A 340 5.28 4.65 16.39
C GLY A 340 6.69 4.13 16.52
N ARG A 341 6.97 2.96 15.93
CA ARG A 341 8.33 2.39 15.81
C ARG A 341 8.60 2.04 14.37
N MET A 342 9.71 2.56 13.85
CA MET A 342 10.17 2.28 12.51
C MET A 342 10.97 0.98 12.49
N MET A 343 10.72 0.16 11.47
CA MET A 343 11.47 -1.03 11.13
C MET A 343 12.03 -0.88 9.73
N ARG A 344 13.24 -1.36 9.52
CA ARG A 344 13.90 -1.32 8.21
C ARG A 344 14.64 -2.62 7.93
N ALA A 345 14.50 -3.15 6.71
CA ALA A 345 15.28 -4.28 6.25
C ALA A 345 15.66 -4.14 4.77
N ARG A 346 16.84 -4.59 4.38
CA ARG A 346 17.23 -4.74 2.99
C ARG A 346 16.96 -6.18 2.55
N LEU A 347 16.15 -6.37 1.51
CA LEU A 347 15.84 -7.71 1.02
C LEU A 347 17.06 -8.29 0.27
N GLY A 348 17.41 -9.53 0.59
CA GLY A 348 18.57 -10.23 0.01
C GLY A 348 19.90 -10.03 0.74
N GLU A 349 19.97 -9.19 1.76
CA GLU A 349 21.12 -9.04 2.65
C GLU A 349 20.63 -9.10 4.10
N ALA A 350 21.33 -9.84 4.95
CA ALA A 350 21.03 -9.90 6.39
C ALA A 350 21.56 -8.62 7.07
N LEU A 351 20.88 -7.51 6.88
CA LEU A 351 21.14 -6.26 7.62
C LEU A 351 19.90 -5.88 8.39
N PHE A 352 19.99 -6.01 9.70
CA PHE A 352 18.94 -5.67 10.64
C PHE A 352 19.28 -4.34 11.33
N GLY A 353 18.34 -3.44 11.36
CA GLY A 353 18.34 -2.27 12.22
C GLY A 353 16.90 -2.01 12.60
N VAL A 354 16.55 -2.25 13.84
CA VAL A 354 15.45 -1.53 14.46
C VAL A 354 16.05 -0.19 14.84
N ASP A 355 15.79 0.81 14.02
CA ASP A 355 15.99 2.17 14.50
C ASP A 355 14.88 2.40 15.54
N GLU A 356 15.23 2.21 16.81
CA GLU A 356 14.43 2.72 17.92
C GLU A 356 14.53 4.25 17.88
N GLY A 357 14.01 4.82 16.81
CA GLY A 357 13.72 6.23 16.72
C GLY A 357 12.90 6.57 17.96
N ARG A 358 13.49 7.31 18.89
CA ARG A 358 12.85 7.74 20.13
C ARG A 358 11.50 8.32 19.76
N GLY A 359 10.44 7.55 20.04
CA GLY A 359 9.10 7.80 19.57
C GLY A 359 8.59 9.16 20.00
N LEU A 360 8.54 10.04 19.06
CA LEU A 360 7.91 11.34 19.16
C LEU A 360 6.63 11.27 18.34
N GLY A 361 5.55 10.83 18.96
CA GLY A 361 4.23 10.88 18.35
C GLY A 361 3.93 9.84 17.26
N PRO A 362 2.72 9.85 16.66
CA PRO A 362 2.40 9.04 15.51
C PRO A 362 3.22 9.52 14.30
N PRO A 363 3.73 8.59 13.45
CA PRO A 363 4.33 9.01 12.20
C PRO A 363 3.29 9.77 11.37
N SER A 364 3.74 10.79 10.63
CA SER A 364 2.85 11.42 9.66
C SER A 364 2.38 10.35 8.64
N PRO A 365 1.20 10.51 8.07
CA PRO A 365 0.73 9.59 7.02
C PRO A 365 1.72 9.43 5.88
N GLU A 366 2.40 10.51 5.53
CA GLU A 366 3.38 10.62 4.45
C GLU A 366 4.63 9.78 4.74
N ASP A 367 5.10 9.78 5.99
CA ASP A 367 6.27 8.99 6.43
C ASP A 367 6.04 7.47 6.27
N LYS A 368 4.78 7.02 6.33
CA LYS A 368 4.44 5.61 6.13
C LYS A 368 4.61 5.13 4.68
N VAL A 369 4.73 6.04 3.71
CA VAL A 369 4.91 5.71 2.29
C VAL A 369 6.37 5.41 1.96
N SER A 370 7.30 6.19 2.49
CA SER A 370 8.75 6.10 2.23
C SER A 370 9.11 6.23 0.74
N GLY A 371 8.41 7.10 0.01
CA GLY A 371 8.71 7.46 -1.37
C GLY A 371 9.83 8.50 -1.44
N ARG A 372 10.71 8.37 -2.43
CA ARG A 372 11.83 9.33 -2.62
C ARG A 372 11.32 10.72 -3.00
N PHE A 373 10.34 10.77 -3.88
CA PHE A 373 9.74 12.00 -4.39
C PHE A 373 8.36 12.25 -3.80
N LEU A 374 7.56 11.20 -3.61
CA LEU A 374 6.20 11.30 -3.12
C LEU A 374 6.13 11.78 -1.67
N THR A 375 6.97 11.26 -0.78
CA THR A 375 6.95 11.68 0.63
C THR A 375 7.19 13.18 0.79
N PRO A 376 8.28 13.80 0.27
CA PRO A 376 8.48 15.24 0.38
C PRO A 376 7.40 16.06 -0.37
N PHE A 377 6.87 15.55 -1.48
CA PHE A 377 5.78 16.20 -2.20
C PHE A 377 4.49 16.27 -1.36
N LEU A 378 4.12 15.18 -0.69
CA LEU A 378 2.95 15.14 0.19
C LEU A 378 3.13 16.03 1.43
N HIS A 379 4.32 16.08 2.03
CA HIS A 379 4.62 17.01 3.12
C HIS A 379 4.41 18.47 2.71
N ALA A 380 4.95 18.87 1.55
CA ALA A 380 4.76 20.23 1.03
C ALA A 380 3.27 20.57 0.81
N LEU A 381 2.47 19.62 0.33
CA LEU A 381 1.01 19.79 0.18
C LEU A 381 0.30 19.91 1.53
N GLY A 382 0.71 19.15 2.53
CA GLY A 382 0.18 19.23 3.90
C GLY A 382 0.44 20.60 4.53
N GLU A 383 1.68 21.08 4.47
CA GLU A 383 2.07 22.39 4.98
C GLU A 383 1.33 23.55 4.28
N GLU A 384 1.10 23.43 2.97
CA GLU A 384 0.32 24.43 2.22
C GLU A 384 -1.13 24.48 2.70
N ARG A 385 -1.78 23.32 2.92
CA ARG A 385 -3.14 23.23 3.43
C ARG A 385 -3.26 23.84 4.82
N GLU A 386 -2.35 23.50 5.72
CA GLU A 386 -2.33 24.05 7.09
C GLU A 386 -2.17 25.58 7.07
N ARG A 387 -1.32 26.13 6.19
CA ARG A 387 -1.17 27.58 6.03
C ARG A 387 -2.44 28.26 5.53
N ILE A 388 -3.14 27.64 4.56
CA ILE A 388 -4.40 28.18 4.02
C ILE A 388 -5.47 28.18 5.11
N GLU A 389 -5.60 27.08 5.88
CA GLU A 389 -6.56 26.97 6.98
C GLU A 389 -6.25 27.95 8.11
N ALA A 390 -4.99 28.27 8.35
CA ALA A 390 -4.54 29.27 9.32
C ALA A 390 -4.68 30.71 8.80
N GLY A 391 -5.13 30.94 7.56
CA GLY A 391 -5.29 32.27 6.97
C GLY A 391 -3.99 32.97 6.63
N VAL A 392 -2.87 32.24 6.46
CA VAL A 392 -1.57 32.80 6.08
C VAL A 392 -1.48 32.86 4.56
N PRO A 393 -1.23 34.06 3.95
CA PRO A 393 -1.17 34.19 2.51
C PRO A 393 0.02 33.38 1.93
N ALA A 394 -0.14 32.91 0.69
CA ALA A 394 0.95 32.28 -0.06
C ALA A 394 2.09 33.29 -0.25
N SER A 395 3.30 32.88 0.08
CA SER A 395 4.53 33.67 -0.10
C SER A 395 5.00 33.68 -1.55
#